data_93982d33ae9d1f02b9ade1c003fad99f
#
_entry.id   93982d33ae9d1f02b9ade1c003fad99f
#
_cell.length_a   1.000
_cell.length_b   1.000
_cell.length_c   1.000
_cell.angle_alpha   90.00
_cell.angle_beta   90.00
_cell.angle_gamma   90.00
#
_symmetry.space_group_name_H-M   'P 1'
#
loop_
_entity.id
_entity.type
_entity.pdbx_description
1 polymer ?
#
loop_
_entity_poly.entity_id
_entity_poly.type
_entity_poly.pdbx_seq_one_letter_code
_entity_poly.pdbx_strand_id
1 'polypeptide(L)'
;MTREMIVNNILEILKDEFEIAVPDLDDNLTEKYEFDSIDAIALLERIEELIGSPLTQEEKKQAMEIRTINQICDYIEHIIKKR
;
A
#
# COMPACT_ATOMS: atom_id res chain seq x y z
N MET A 1 3.77 0.80 -15.05
CA MET A 1 4.42 1.30 -13.84
C MET A 1 5.46 0.29 -13.36
N THR A 2 6.68 0.74 -13.12
CA THR A 2 7.75 -0.16 -12.66
C THR A 2 7.66 -0.39 -11.16
N ARG A 3 8.31 -1.44 -10.66
CA ARG A 3 8.39 -1.71 -9.22
C ARG A 3 8.97 -0.51 -8.47
N GLU A 4 10.03 0.09 -9.01
CA GLU A 4 10.66 1.26 -8.40
C GLU A 4 9.69 2.43 -8.27
N MET A 5 8.90 2.70 -9.29
CA MET A 5 7.88 3.74 -9.25
C MET A 5 6.82 3.45 -8.19
N ILE A 6 6.39 2.21 -8.09
CA ILE A 6 5.41 1.80 -7.08
C ILE A 6 5.97 2.02 -5.68
N VAL A 7 7.19 1.56 -5.43
CA VAL A 7 7.85 1.72 -4.13
C VAL A 7 7.95 3.20 -3.76
N ASN A 8 8.41 4.04 -4.68
CA ASN A 8 8.58 5.47 -4.44
C ASN A 8 7.24 6.14 -4.13
N ASN A 9 6.19 5.79 -4.85
CA ASN A 9 4.85 6.33 -4.60
C ASN A 9 4.33 5.91 -3.22
N ILE A 10 4.52 4.65 -2.85
CA ILE A 10 4.06 4.16 -1.55
C ILE A 10 4.82 4.85 -0.41
N LEU A 11 6.13 4.98 -0.55
CA LEU A 11 6.95 5.68 0.47
C LEU A 11 6.49 7.13 0.64
N GLU A 12 6.18 7.81 -0.45
CA GLU A 12 5.69 9.18 -0.42
C GLU A 12 4.31 9.27 0.26
N ILE A 13 3.41 8.35 -0.05
CA ILE A 13 2.09 8.31 0.58
C ILE A 13 2.23 8.07 2.08
N LEU A 14 3.06 7.13 2.49
CA LEU A 14 3.27 6.82 3.91
C LEU A 14 3.83 8.03 4.66
N LYS A 15 4.75 8.76 4.04
CA LYS A 15 5.31 9.96 4.64
C LYS A 15 4.28 11.07 4.77
N ASP A 16 3.53 11.35 3.70
CA ASP A 16 2.60 12.48 3.64
C ASP A 16 1.33 12.25 4.44
N GLU A 17 0.78 11.03 4.40
CA GLU A 17 -0.51 10.73 5.02
C GLU A 17 -0.38 10.17 6.45
N PHE A 18 0.71 9.45 6.73
CA PHE A 18 0.85 8.71 7.99
C PHE A 18 2.07 9.11 8.78
N GLU A 19 2.83 10.07 8.29
CA GLU A 19 4.05 10.54 8.95
C GLU A 19 5.09 9.44 9.19
N ILE A 20 5.08 8.41 8.37
CA ILE A 20 6.05 7.33 8.41
C ILE A 20 7.20 7.69 7.47
N ALA A 21 8.31 8.12 8.04
CA ALA A 21 9.48 8.53 7.28
C ALA A 21 10.52 7.41 7.26
N VAL A 22 11.07 7.13 6.09
CA VAL A 22 12.19 6.20 5.88
C VAL A 22 11.98 4.81 6.53
N PRO A 23 10.84 4.14 6.30
CA PRO A 23 10.68 2.76 6.80
C PRO A 23 11.47 1.79 5.94
N ASP A 24 11.87 0.65 6.52
CA ASP A 24 12.40 -0.46 5.73
C ASP A 24 11.26 -1.15 4.99
N LEU A 25 11.54 -1.67 3.80
CA LEU A 25 10.52 -2.29 2.96
C LEU A 25 9.92 -3.58 3.58
N ASP A 26 10.64 -4.20 4.49
CA ASP A 26 10.21 -5.42 5.17
C ASP A 26 9.74 -5.19 6.61
N ASP A 27 9.68 -3.94 7.06
CA ASP A 27 9.15 -3.63 8.38
C ASP A 27 7.66 -3.99 8.47
N ASN A 28 7.27 -4.57 9.59
CA ASN A 28 5.85 -4.78 9.87
C ASN A 28 5.25 -3.44 10.29
N LEU A 29 4.47 -2.86 9.39
CA LEU A 29 3.90 -1.52 9.60
C LEU A 29 2.95 -1.47 10.80
N THR A 30 2.21 -2.55 11.03
CA THR A 30 1.28 -2.63 12.15
C THR A 30 2.01 -2.63 13.49
N GLU A 31 3.07 -3.43 13.60
CA GLU A 31 3.82 -3.54 14.85
C GLU A 31 4.73 -2.35 15.11
N LYS A 32 5.37 -1.83 14.06
CA LYS A 32 6.39 -0.78 14.24
C LYS A 32 5.80 0.63 14.25
N TYR A 33 4.74 0.87 13.48
CA TYR A 33 4.17 2.21 13.30
C TYR A 33 2.71 2.30 13.69
N GLU A 34 2.18 1.27 14.34
CA GLU A 34 0.76 1.23 14.76
C GLU A 34 -0.21 1.44 13.59
N PHE A 35 0.17 0.96 12.43
CA PHE A 35 -0.64 1.06 11.21
C PHE A 35 -1.83 0.09 11.34
N ASP A 36 -3.02 0.62 11.60
CA ASP A 36 -4.20 -0.19 11.84
C ASP A 36 -5.11 -0.32 10.62
N SER A 37 -6.29 -0.93 10.80
CA SER A 37 -7.22 -1.15 9.69
C SER A 37 -7.81 0.14 9.14
N ILE A 38 -7.93 1.19 9.95
CA ILE A 38 -8.39 2.50 9.49
C ILE A 38 -7.35 3.11 8.56
N ASP A 39 -6.08 3.01 8.94
CA ASP A 39 -4.97 3.47 8.10
C ASP A 39 -4.91 2.68 6.80
N ALA A 40 -5.17 1.37 6.86
CA ALA A 40 -5.19 0.51 5.68
C ALA A 40 -6.28 0.95 4.69
N ILE A 41 -7.45 1.32 5.18
CA ILE A 41 -8.54 1.80 4.33
C ILE A 41 -8.13 3.11 3.63
N ALA A 42 -7.52 4.03 4.37
CA ALA A 42 -7.02 5.28 3.80
C ALA A 42 -5.95 5.03 2.74
N LEU A 43 -5.06 4.07 2.99
CA LEU A 43 -4.04 3.70 2.02
C LEU A 43 -4.66 3.11 0.76
N LEU A 44 -5.69 2.28 0.88
CA LEU A 44 -6.39 1.70 -0.28
C LEU A 44 -7.00 2.78 -1.16
N GLU A 45 -7.56 3.83 -0.56
CA GLU A 45 -8.09 4.96 -1.33
C GLU A 45 -7.00 5.64 -2.15
N ARG A 46 -5.81 5.81 -1.58
CA ARG A 46 -4.67 6.39 -2.30
C ARG A 46 -4.18 5.47 -3.40
N ILE A 47 -4.22 4.15 -3.17
CA ILE A 47 -3.86 3.16 -4.18
C ILE A 47 -4.84 3.23 -5.37
N GLU A 48 -6.13 3.38 -5.10
CA GLU A 48 -7.12 3.54 -6.17
C GLU A 48 -6.82 4.77 -7.03
N GLU A 49 -6.42 5.88 -6.40
CA GLU A 49 -6.02 7.07 -7.15
C GLU A 49 -4.76 6.80 -7.98
N LEU A 50 -3.80 6.08 -7.42
CA LEU A 50 -2.54 5.78 -8.09
C LEU A 50 -2.73 4.92 -9.33
N ILE A 51 -3.56 3.87 -9.24
CA ILE A 51 -3.79 2.96 -10.36
C ILE A 51 -4.90 3.44 -11.30
N GLY A 52 -5.66 4.45 -10.90
CA GLY A 52 -6.70 5.04 -11.74
C GLY A 52 -7.97 4.22 -11.87
N SER A 53 -8.20 3.27 -10.95
CA SER A 53 -9.44 2.48 -10.97
C SER A 53 -9.79 1.99 -9.57
N PRO A 54 -11.09 1.78 -9.29
CA PRO A 54 -11.51 1.31 -7.98
C PRO A 54 -11.12 -0.15 -7.76
N LEU A 55 -10.91 -0.49 -6.49
CA LEU A 55 -10.63 -1.86 -6.07
C LEU A 55 -11.93 -2.61 -5.82
N THR A 56 -11.96 -3.90 -6.17
CA THR A 56 -13.10 -4.75 -5.87
C THR A 56 -13.12 -5.09 -4.37
N GLN A 57 -14.24 -5.60 -3.89
CA GLN A 57 -14.35 -6.03 -2.49
C GLN A 57 -13.34 -7.13 -2.16
N GLU A 58 -13.15 -8.06 -3.09
CA GLU A 58 -12.18 -9.14 -2.92
C GLU A 58 -10.76 -8.59 -2.83
N GLU A 59 -10.41 -7.63 -3.68
CA GLU A 59 -9.10 -6.99 -3.64
C GLU A 59 -8.88 -6.27 -2.32
N LYS A 60 -9.89 -5.57 -1.81
CA LYS A 60 -9.81 -4.91 -0.51
C LYS A 60 -9.61 -5.90 0.63
N LYS A 61 -10.27 -7.05 0.57
CA LYS A 61 -10.09 -8.12 1.56
C LYS A 61 -8.66 -8.64 1.57
N GLN A 62 -8.09 -8.87 0.39
CA GLN A 62 -6.71 -9.33 0.28
C GLN A 62 -5.73 -8.34 0.88
N ALA A 63 -6.01 -7.04 0.75
CA ALA A 63 -5.16 -6.00 1.29
C ALA A 63 -5.09 -6.01 2.83
N MET A 64 -6.09 -6.54 3.50
CA MET A 64 -6.12 -6.58 4.96
C MET A 64 -5.04 -7.49 5.56
N GLU A 65 -4.46 -8.39 4.79
CA GLU A 65 -3.40 -9.29 5.23
C GLU A 65 -2.01 -8.70 5.03
N ILE A 66 -1.91 -7.56 4.39
CA ILE A 66 -0.64 -6.89 4.10
C ILE A 66 -0.07 -6.27 5.38
N ARG A 67 1.23 -6.46 5.60
CA ARG A 67 1.94 -5.91 6.77
C ARG A 67 3.20 -5.13 6.42
N THR A 68 3.76 -5.34 5.22
CA THR A 68 5.02 -4.71 4.81
C THR A 68 4.86 -3.93 3.51
N ILE A 69 5.79 -3.00 3.26
CA ILE A 69 5.78 -2.23 2.02
C ILE A 69 5.99 -3.13 0.81
N ASN A 70 6.86 -4.14 0.93
CA ASN A 70 7.06 -5.10 -0.15
C ASN A 70 5.77 -5.82 -0.50
N GLN A 71 4.98 -6.21 0.50
CA GLN A 71 3.68 -6.83 0.28
C GLN A 71 2.70 -5.88 -0.41
N ILE A 72 2.70 -4.61 -0.03
CA ILE A 72 1.87 -3.59 -0.68
C ILE A 72 2.23 -3.48 -2.16
N CYS A 73 3.52 -3.44 -2.46
CA CYS A 73 3.99 -3.32 -3.84
C CYS A 73 3.66 -4.56 -4.66
N ASP A 74 3.81 -5.75 -4.09
CA ASP A 74 3.41 -7.01 -4.73
C ASP A 74 1.91 -6.99 -5.07
N TYR A 75 1.11 -6.53 -4.13
CA TYR A 75 -0.33 -6.39 -4.29
C TYR A 75 -0.68 -5.47 -5.45
N ILE A 76 -0.04 -4.29 -5.51
CA ILE A 76 -0.28 -3.33 -6.58
C ILE A 76 0.14 -3.89 -7.93
N GLU A 77 1.29 -4.54 -8.01
CA GLU A 77 1.75 -5.18 -9.25
C GLU A 77 0.76 -6.23 -9.74
N HIS A 78 0.24 -7.03 -8.82
CA HIS A 78 -0.74 -8.05 -9.15
C HIS A 78 -2.01 -7.44 -9.74
N ILE A 79 -2.51 -6.36 -9.11
CA ILE A 79 -3.71 -5.67 -9.58
C ILE A 79 -3.50 -5.06 -10.97
N ILE A 80 -2.37 -4.39 -11.17
CA ILE A 80 -2.04 -3.77 -12.46
C ILE A 80 -2.01 -4.83 -13.57
N LYS A 81 -1.47 -6.01 -13.28
CA LYS A 81 -1.42 -7.11 -14.26
C LYS A 81 -2.81 -7.64 -14.62
N LYS A 82 -3.74 -7.60 -13.69
CA LYS A 82 -5.12 -8.06 -13.92
C LYS A 82 -5.92 -7.08 -14.76
N ARG A 83 -5.55 -5.81 -14.74
CA ARG A 83 -6.22 -4.75 -15.49
C ARG A 83 -5.75 -4.79 -16.96
#